data_f158a57222d383c785f285ea8b91534d
#
_entry.id   f158a57222d383c785f285ea8b91534d
#
_cell.length_a   1.000
_cell.length_b   1.000
_cell.length_c   1.000
_cell.angle_alpha   90.00
_cell.angle_beta   90.00
_cell.angle_gamma   90.00
#
_symmetry.space_group_name_H-M   'P 1'
#
loop_
_entity.id
_entity.type
_entity.pdbx_description
1 polymer ?
#
loop_
_entity_poly.entity_id
_entity_poly.type
_entity_poly.pdbx_seq_one_letter_code
_entity_poly.pdbx_strand_id
1 'polypeptide(L)'
;MTSSAKIRIVCIDDHPIVREGLASIIALQSDMEMAGGAESGAQGLALFRRLKPDIALVDLRLPDMNGHELTRQILEHSPEARIIVLTSFEGDADIERALAAGARGYVVKGVPREELLGAIRAVHAGKKHIHGSVAEKLAEHMGSEKLSERELQVLKEMAAGKRNKEIGAELSIAEDTVKMHVKNILEKLQVNDRTEAVTVALRRGILHLD
;
A
#
# COMPACT_ATOMS: atom_id res chain seq x y z
N MET A 1 24.62 -31.57 -10.15
CA MET A 1 23.43 -30.73 -10.20
C MET A 1 23.64 -29.61 -9.17
N THR A 2 24.02 -28.43 -9.60
CA THR A 2 24.18 -27.26 -8.71
C THR A 2 22.80 -26.90 -8.19
N SER A 3 22.58 -27.11 -6.89
CA SER A 3 21.38 -26.60 -6.20
C SER A 3 21.42 -25.07 -6.36
N SER A 4 20.59 -24.53 -7.26
CA SER A 4 20.36 -23.10 -7.30
C SER A 4 19.83 -22.68 -5.93
N ALA A 5 20.42 -21.64 -5.34
CA ALA A 5 19.93 -21.12 -4.06
C ALA A 5 18.46 -20.74 -4.19
N LYS A 6 17.64 -21.16 -3.24
CA LYS A 6 16.22 -20.84 -3.22
C LYS A 6 16.02 -19.33 -2.98
N ILE A 7 15.00 -18.75 -3.59
CA ILE A 7 14.55 -17.39 -3.29
C ILE A 7 14.02 -17.36 -1.86
N ARG A 8 14.68 -16.60 -1.00
CA ARG A 8 14.33 -16.43 0.41
C ARG A 8 13.33 -15.31 0.59
N ILE A 9 12.15 -15.65 1.11
CA ILE A 9 11.01 -14.75 1.20
C ILE A 9 10.64 -14.53 2.66
N VAL A 10 10.35 -13.28 3.04
CA VAL A 10 9.67 -12.95 4.29
C VAL A 10 8.29 -12.39 3.99
N CYS A 11 7.31 -12.69 4.86
CA CYS A 11 5.95 -12.16 4.77
C CYS A 11 5.67 -11.30 6.01
N ILE A 12 5.21 -10.06 5.79
CA ILE A 12 4.86 -9.10 6.83
C ILE A 12 3.39 -8.71 6.63
N ASP A 13 2.53 -9.30 7.44
CA ASP A 13 1.07 -9.21 7.32
C ASP A 13 0.48 -9.52 8.69
N ASP A 14 -0.48 -8.77 9.19
CA ASP A 14 -1.10 -9.01 10.50
C ASP A 14 -2.10 -10.18 10.52
N HIS A 15 -2.55 -10.64 9.33
CA HIS A 15 -3.49 -11.74 9.19
C HIS A 15 -2.78 -13.11 9.21
N PRO A 16 -2.95 -13.94 10.26
CA PRO A 16 -2.28 -15.26 10.35
C PRO A 16 -2.59 -16.18 9.17
N ILE A 17 -3.86 -16.22 8.73
CA ILE A 17 -4.31 -17.07 7.62
C ILE A 17 -3.58 -16.73 6.31
N VAL A 18 -3.32 -15.44 6.07
CA VAL A 18 -2.58 -14.99 4.88
C VAL A 18 -1.13 -15.49 4.96
N ARG A 19 -0.47 -15.31 6.11
CA ARG A 19 0.91 -15.78 6.30
C ARG A 19 1.04 -17.28 6.15
N GLU A 20 0.13 -18.05 6.75
CA GLU A 20 0.12 -19.53 6.67
C GLU A 20 -0.19 -20.01 5.23
N GLY A 21 -1.15 -19.37 4.56
CA GLY A 21 -1.49 -19.67 3.18
C GLY A 21 -0.32 -19.43 2.24
N LEU A 22 0.36 -18.28 2.39
CA LEU A 22 1.56 -17.95 1.62
C LEU A 22 2.71 -18.92 1.89
N ALA A 23 2.95 -19.27 3.15
CA ALA A 23 3.97 -20.25 3.51
C ALA A 23 3.69 -21.61 2.85
N SER A 24 2.43 -22.06 2.85
CA SER A 24 2.00 -23.32 2.22
C SER A 24 2.20 -23.27 0.70
N ILE A 25 1.84 -22.18 0.04
CA ILE A 25 2.01 -21.99 -1.41
C ILE A 25 3.50 -22.01 -1.79
N ILE A 26 4.33 -21.31 -1.03
CA ILE A 26 5.78 -21.20 -1.27
C ILE A 26 6.48 -22.53 -1.00
N ALA A 27 6.08 -23.28 0.05
CA ALA A 27 6.66 -24.57 0.37
C ALA A 27 6.52 -25.63 -0.75
N LEU A 28 5.51 -25.46 -1.61
CA LEU A 28 5.30 -26.32 -2.79
C LEU A 28 6.27 -26.01 -3.95
N GLN A 29 7.05 -24.94 -3.85
CA GLN A 29 7.98 -24.54 -4.90
C GLN A 29 9.40 -25.06 -4.61
N SER A 30 10.06 -25.61 -5.63
CA SER A 30 11.44 -26.09 -5.51
C SER A 30 12.46 -24.95 -5.47
N ASP A 31 12.12 -23.79 -6.03
CA ASP A 31 12.97 -22.62 -6.22
C ASP A 31 12.77 -21.51 -5.16
N MET A 32 11.90 -21.71 -4.17
CA MET A 32 11.56 -20.71 -3.16
C MET A 32 11.55 -21.30 -1.75
N GLU A 33 11.69 -20.44 -0.73
CA GLU A 33 11.46 -20.80 0.67
C GLU A 33 10.92 -19.63 1.48
N MET A 34 10.01 -19.90 2.41
CA MET A 34 9.56 -18.91 3.38
C MET A 34 10.59 -18.86 4.53
N ALA A 35 11.38 -17.80 4.56
CA ALA A 35 12.42 -17.59 5.57
C ALA A 35 11.85 -17.09 6.91
N GLY A 36 10.67 -16.47 6.91
CA GLY A 36 10.02 -16.03 8.14
C GLY A 36 8.76 -15.19 7.88
N GLY A 37 8.04 -14.91 8.97
CA GLY A 37 6.85 -14.08 8.99
C GLY A 37 6.84 -13.11 10.16
N ALA A 38 6.16 -11.96 10.00
CA ALA A 38 5.94 -10.97 11.05
C ALA A 38 4.51 -10.44 10.96
N GLU A 39 3.97 -9.99 12.09
CA GLU A 39 2.58 -9.50 12.19
C GLU A 39 2.48 -7.97 12.33
N SER A 40 3.62 -7.27 12.39
CA SER A 40 3.68 -5.82 12.48
C SER A 40 4.89 -5.28 11.71
N GLY A 41 4.86 -3.98 11.41
CA GLY A 41 5.95 -3.32 10.70
C GLY A 41 7.26 -3.33 11.48
N ALA A 42 7.22 -3.06 12.78
CA ALA A 42 8.40 -3.09 13.64
C ALA A 42 9.06 -4.48 13.68
N GLN A 43 8.26 -5.55 13.85
CA GLN A 43 8.74 -6.92 13.79
C GLN A 43 9.28 -7.24 12.39
N GLY A 44 8.59 -6.81 11.33
CA GLY A 44 8.98 -6.99 9.93
C GLY A 44 10.33 -6.37 9.61
N LEU A 45 10.57 -5.13 10.06
CA LEU A 45 11.84 -4.44 9.88
C LEU A 45 12.99 -5.18 10.60
N ALA A 46 12.76 -5.61 11.85
CA ALA A 46 13.74 -6.39 12.61
C ALA A 46 14.04 -7.74 11.94
N LEU A 47 12.99 -8.43 11.46
CA LEU A 47 13.10 -9.70 10.74
C LEU A 47 13.89 -9.54 9.44
N PHE A 48 13.57 -8.50 8.65
CA PHE A 48 14.26 -8.20 7.39
C PHE A 48 15.77 -7.99 7.61
N ARG A 49 16.13 -7.15 8.60
CA ARG A 49 17.54 -6.87 8.94
C ARG A 49 18.30 -8.14 9.35
N ARG A 50 17.66 -9.01 10.13
CA ARG A 50 18.26 -10.26 10.62
C ARG A 50 18.44 -11.30 9.53
N LEU A 51 17.41 -11.51 8.70
CA LEU A 51 17.38 -12.61 7.73
C LEU A 51 17.94 -12.23 6.37
N LYS A 52 17.97 -10.93 6.02
CA LYS A 52 18.39 -10.41 4.71
C LYS A 52 17.76 -11.23 3.58
N PRO A 53 16.42 -11.25 3.46
CA PRO A 53 15.73 -12.02 2.44
C PRO A 53 15.95 -11.45 1.05
N ASP A 54 15.71 -12.27 0.02
CA ASP A 54 15.72 -11.83 -1.37
C ASP A 54 14.47 -11.01 -1.72
N ILE A 55 13.32 -11.37 -1.10
CA ILE A 55 12.01 -10.72 -1.31
C ILE A 55 11.32 -10.50 0.02
N ALA A 56 10.75 -9.31 0.21
CA ALA A 56 9.78 -9.04 1.26
C ALA A 56 8.38 -8.87 0.65
N LEU A 57 7.42 -9.67 1.10
CA LEU A 57 5.99 -9.48 0.87
C LEU A 57 5.46 -8.63 2.02
N VAL A 58 4.92 -7.46 1.73
CA VAL A 58 4.53 -6.46 2.75
C VAL A 58 3.07 -6.08 2.57
N ASP A 59 2.24 -6.29 3.61
CA ASP A 59 0.88 -5.73 3.59
C ASP A 59 0.92 -4.21 3.72
N LEU A 60 -0.02 -3.55 3.06
CA LEU A 60 -0.21 -2.10 3.18
C LEU A 60 -0.70 -1.68 4.56
N ARG A 61 -1.51 -2.52 5.20
CA ARG A 61 -2.09 -2.24 6.52
C ARG A 61 -1.45 -3.12 7.56
N LEU A 62 -0.66 -2.51 8.41
CA LEU A 62 -0.07 -3.14 9.58
C LEU A 62 -0.56 -2.38 10.83
N PRO A 63 -0.62 -3.03 11.98
CA PRO A 63 -1.23 -2.45 13.18
C PRO A 63 -0.48 -1.24 13.75
N ASP A 64 0.80 -1.11 13.42
CA ASP A 64 1.71 -0.09 13.97
C ASP A 64 2.18 0.93 12.92
N MET A 65 2.10 0.62 11.64
CA MET A 65 2.48 1.54 10.55
C MET A 65 1.91 1.11 9.20
N ASN A 66 1.96 1.99 8.21
CA ASN A 66 1.58 1.64 6.85
C ASN A 66 2.73 0.91 6.13
N GLY A 67 2.38 -0.04 5.23
CA GLY A 67 3.36 -0.82 4.48
C GLY A 67 4.27 0.01 3.56
N HIS A 68 3.82 1.17 3.05
CA HIS A 68 4.69 2.09 2.30
C HIS A 68 5.74 2.77 3.21
N GLU A 69 5.39 3.06 4.46
CA GLU A 69 6.36 3.55 5.45
C GLU A 69 7.39 2.48 5.79
N LEU A 70 6.95 1.24 6.02
CA LEU A 70 7.84 0.10 6.20
C LEU A 70 8.76 -0.11 4.99
N THR A 71 8.21 -0.01 3.77
CA THR A 71 8.97 -0.08 2.52
C THR A 71 10.09 0.95 2.49
N ARG A 72 9.79 2.21 2.82
CA ARG A 72 10.77 3.30 2.89
C ARG A 72 11.86 2.99 3.92
N GLN A 73 11.48 2.58 5.13
CA GLN A 73 12.43 2.25 6.20
C GLN A 73 13.34 1.07 5.84
N ILE A 74 12.82 0.05 5.16
CA ILE A 74 13.64 -1.07 4.66
C ILE A 74 14.65 -0.56 3.62
N LEU A 75 14.22 0.26 2.66
CA LEU A 75 15.07 0.78 1.58
C LEU A 75 16.13 1.78 2.07
N GLU A 76 15.86 2.55 3.12
CA GLU A 76 16.86 3.40 3.77
C GLU A 76 18.05 2.59 4.32
N HIS A 77 17.80 1.38 4.81
CA HIS A 77 18.84 0.49 5.34
C HIS A 77 19.40 -0.46 4.28
N SER A 78 18.62 -0.78 3.27
CA SER A 78 18.96 -1.76 2.23
C SER A 78 18.41 -1.28 0.87
N PRO A 79 19.11 -0.37 0.17
CA PRO A 79 18.62 0.23 -1.08
C PRO A 79 18.31 -0.77 -2.20
N GLU A 80 18.94 -1.95 -2.17
CA GLU A 80 18.71 -3.04 -3.13
C GLU A 80 17.60 -4.01 -2.74
N ALA A 81 16.91 -3.76 -1.61
CA ALA A 81 15.80 -4.61 -1.16
C ALA A 81 14.71 -4.71 -2.23
N ARG A 82 14.17 -5.90 -2.40
CA ARG A 82 13.08 -6.17 -3.34
C ARG A 82 11.80 -6.38 -2.57
N ILE A 83 10.90 -5.42 -2.69
CA ILE A 83 9.65 -5.39 -1.93
C ILE A 83 8.48 -5.52 -2.88
N ILE A 84 7.58 -6.46 -2.58
CA ILE A 84 6.29 -6.63 -3.22
C ILE A 84 5.23 -6.26 -2.18
N VAL A 85 4.44 -5.25 -2.48
CA VAL A 85 3.27 -4.92 -1.67
C VAL A 85 2.15 -5.90 -2.00
N LEU A 86 1.58 -6.51 -0.95
CA LEU A 86 0.49 -7.46 -1.03
C LEU A 86 -0.70 -6.91 -0.24
N THR A 87 -1.81 -6.59 -0.90
CA THR A 87 -2.91 -5.86 -0.27
C THR A 87 -4.28 -6.29 -0.79
N SER A 88 -5.31 -6.11 0.04
CA SER A 88 -6.72 -6.24 -0.38
C SER A 88 -7.27 -4.97 -1.03
N PHE A 89 -6.48 -3.89 -1.09
CA PHE A 89 -6.90 -2.60 -1.60
C PHE A 89 -6.35 -2.36 -3.00
N GLU A 90 -7.23 -1.86 -3.88
CA GLU A 90 -6.93 -1.57 -5.27
C GLU A 90 -7.02 -0.06 -5.58
N GLY A 91 -6.92 0.80 -4.57
CA GLY A 91 -6.97 2.25 -4.75
C GLY A 91 -5.72 2.77 -5.47
N ASP A 92 -5.93 3.61 -6.49
CA ASP A 92 -4.83 4.20 -7.28
C ASP A 92 -3.85 5.01 -6.42
N ALA A 93 -4.33 5.71 -5.39
CA ALA A 93 -3.49 6.47 -4.49
C ALA A 93 -2.60 5.57 -3.60
N ASP A 94 -3.08 4.39 -3.19
CA ASP A 94 -2.29 3.42 -2.45
C ASP A 94 -1.19 2.81 -3.32
N ILE A 95 -1.55 2.47 -4.54
CA ILE A 95 -0.61 1.93 -5.54
C ILE A 95 0.49 2.96 -5.80
N GLU A 96 0.11 4.22 -6.05
CA GLU A 96 1.06 5.31 -6.31
C GLU A 96 2.03 5.49 -5.12
N ARG A 97 1.50 5.52 -3.89
CA ARG A 97 2.34 5.64 -2.68
C ARG A 97 3.29 4.48 -2.50
N ALA A 98 2.84 3.25 -2.74
CA ALA A 98 3.70 2.07 -2.64
C ALA A 98 4.86 2.10 -3.66
N LEU A 99 4.55 2.46 -4.90
CA LEU A 99 5.57 2.58 -5.96
C LEU A 99 6.52 3.76 -5.71
N ALA A 100 6.00 4.90 -5.23
CA ALA A 100 6.82 6.07 -4.86
C ALA A 100 7.73 5.77 -3.67
N ALA A 101 7.28 4.91 -2.73
CA ALA A 101 8.11 4.42 -1.63
C ALA A 101 9.23 3.45 -2.09
N GLY A 102 9.21 3.01 -3.35
CA GLY A 102 10.23 2.16 -3.95
C GLY A 102 9.89 0.68 -4.06
N ALA A 103 8.63 0.29 -3.82
CA ALA A 103 8.17 -1.08 -4.07
C ALA A 103 8.44 -1.48 -5.53
N ARG A 104 8.92 -2.71 -5.73
CA ARG A 104 9.19 -3.27 -7.07
C ARG A 104 8.04 -4.12 -7.59
N GLY A 105 7.10 -4.49 -6.75
CA GLY A 105 5.90 -5.22 -7.12
C GLY A 105 4.68 -4.75 -6.32
N TYR A 106 3.51 -4.91 -6.94
CA TYR A 106 2.22 -4.67 -6.33
C TYR A 106 1.26 -5.78 -6.75
N VAL A 107 0.74 -6.52 -5.78
CA VAL A 107 -0.12 -7.69 -5.99
C VAL A 107 -1.33 -7.57 -5.08
N VAL A 108 -2.52 -7.80 -5.63
CA VAL A 108 -3.76 -7.83 -4.86
C VAL A 108 -3.91 -9.18 -4.17
N LYS A 109 -4.29 -9.19 -2.89
CA LYS A 109 -4.60 -10.43 -2.17
C LYS A 109 -5.79 -11.12 -2.87
N GLY A 110 -5.66 -12.44 -3.09
CA GLY A 110 -6.69 -13.21 -3.79
C GLY A 110 -6.44 -13.44 -5.28
N VAL A 111 -5.35 -12.91 -5.85
CA VAL A 111 -4.92 -13.30 -7.21
C VAL A 111 -4.60 -14.80 -7.28
N PRO A 112 -4.69 -15.42 -8.47
CA PRO A 112 -4.27 -16.81 -8.66
C PRO A 112 -2.84 -17.04 -8.15
N ARG A 113 -2.61 -18.22 -7.58
CA ARG A 113 -1.30 -18.63 -7.05
C ARG A 113 -0.17 -18.43 -8.06
N GLU A 114 -0.41 -18.79 -9.29
CA GLU A 114 0.56 -18.71 -10.40
C GLU A 114 1.03 -17.28 -10.64
N GLU A 115 0.14 -16.32 -10.48
CA GLU A 115 0.42 -14.89 -10.65
C GLU A 115 1.32 -14.36 -9.52
N LEU A 116 1.01 -14.68 -8.27
CA LEU A 116 1.87 -14.33 -7.14
C LEU A 116 3.28 -14.90 -7.28
N LEU A 117 3.39 -16.18 -7.65
CA LEU A 117 4.68 -16.83 -7.87
C LEU A 117 5.43 -16.22 -9.05
N GLY A 118 4.72 -15.84 -10.11
CA GLY A 118 5.27 -15.10 -11.24
C GLY A 118 5.80 -13.73 -10.85
N ALA A 119 5.06 -12.99 -10.02
CA ALA A 119 5.47 -11.70 -9.47
C ALA A 119 6.77 -11.82 -8.65
N ILE A 120 6.85 -12.82 -7.76
CA ILE A 120 8.04 -13.08 -6.94
C ILE A 120 9.26 -13.35 -7.84
N ARG A 121 9.13 -14.23 -8.84
CA ARG A 121 10.23 -14.54 -9.78
C ARG A 121 10.65 -13.32 -10.59
N ALA A 122 9.69 -12.54 -11.09
CA ALA A 122 9.96 -11.34 -11.87
C ALA A 122 10.72 -10.29 -11.06
N VAL A 123 10.26 -10.03 -9.82
CA VAL A 123 10.92 -9.05 -8.92
C VAL A 123 12.29 -9.56 -8.45
N HIS A 124 12.43 -10.86 -8.18
CA HIS A 124 13.74 -11.46 -7.89
C HIS A 124 14.72 -11.31 -9.06
N ALA A 125 14.23 -11.42 -10.30
CA ALA A 125 15.02 -11.18 -11.52
C ALA A 125 15.30 -9.68 -11.80
N GLY A 126 14.95 -8.76 -10.89
CA GLY A 126 15.17 -7.32 -11.02
C GLY A 126 14.12 -6.56 -11.84
N LYS A 127 13.07 -7.23 -12.30
CA LYS A 127 11.97 -6.59 -13.04
C LYS A 127 10.97 -5.96 -12.06
N LYS A 128 10.25 -4.92 -12.51
CA LYS A 128 9.05 -4.46 -11.82
C LYS A 128 7.87 -5.36 -12.19
N HIS A 129 6.98 -5.61 -11.24
CA HIS A 129 5.74 -6.36 -11.49
C HIS A 129 4.54 -5.58 -10.96
N ILE A 130 3.70 -5.10 -11.86
CA ILE A 130 2.44 -4.44 -11.55
C ILE A 130 1.37 -5.18 -12.35
N HIS A 131 0.36 -5.71 -11.68
CA HIS A 131 -0.74 -6.41 -12.34
C HIS A 131 -1.46 -5.49 -13.34
N GLY A 132 -1.98 -6.04 -14.45
CA GLY A 132 -2.61 -5.25 -15.51
C GLY A 132 -3.75 -4.36 -15.02
N SER A 133 -4.66 -4.87 -14.19
CA SER A 133 -5.76 -4.08 -13.60
C SER A 133 -5.27 -2.92 -12.73
N VAL A 134 -4.14 -3.10 -12.06
CA VAL A 134 -3.49 -2.06 -11.24
C VAL A 134 -2.88 -0.98 -12.14
N ALA A 135 -2.26 -1.38 -13.25
CA ALA A 135 -1.69 -0.45 -14.22
C ALA A 135 -2.78 0.38 -14.93
N GLU A 136 -3.92 -0.22 -15.25
CA GLU A 136 -5.08 0.47 -15.81
C GLU A 136 -5.61 1.54 -14.84
N LYS A 137 -5.81 1.21 -13.58
CA LYS A 137 -6.25 2.18 -12.56
C LYS A 137 -5.28 3.33 -12.35
N LEU A 138 -3.98 3.06 -12.40
CA LEU A 138 -2.98 4.13 -12.37
C LEU A 138 -3.10 5.03 -13.60
N ALA A 139 -3.32 4.47 -14.79
CA ALA A 139 -3.44 5.23 -16.03
C ALA A 139 -4.71 6.11 -16.05
N GLU A 140 -5.83 5.64 -15.51
CA GLU A 140 -7.09 6.39 -15.41
C GLU A 140 -6.94 7.69 -14.62
N HIS A 141 -6.04 7.70 -13.63
CA HIS A 141 -5.83 8.87 -12.75
C HIS A 141 -4.49 9.57 -12.96
N MET A 142 -3.72 9.16 -13.99
CA MET A 142 -2.48 9.84 -14.36
C MET A 142 -2.80 11.28 -14.81
N GLY A 143 -2.28 12.25 -14.05
CA GLY A 143 -2.51 13.67 -14.34
C GLY A 143 -3.65 14.31 -13.54
N SER A 144 -4.37 13.56 -12.70
CA SER A 144 -5.33 14.17 -11.76
C SER A 144 -4.60 15.08 -10.77
N GLU A 145 -5.19 16.24 -10.47
CA GLU A 145 -4.65 17.11 -9.43
C GLU A 145 -4.69 16.42 -8.05
N LYS A 146 -3.55 16.41 -7.38
CA LYS A 146 -3.47 15.86 -6.02
C LYS A 146 -4.07 16.83 -5.00
N LEU A 147 -4.72 16.26 -3.99
CA LEU A 147 -5.14 17.05 -2.84
C LEU A 147 -3.90 17.53 -2.06
N SER A 148 -3.91 18.81 -1.68
CA SER A 148 -2.91 19.34 -0.76
C SER A 148 -3.05 18.73 0.64
N GLU A 149 -2.02 18.85 1.48
CA GLU A 149 -2.07 18.37 2.86
C GLU A 149 -3.26 18.97 3.63
N ARG A 150 -3.58 20.24 3.36
CA ARG A 150 -4.70 20.91 4.02
C ARG A 150 -6.06 20.37 3.55
N GLU A 151 -6.20 20.11 2.26
CA GLU A 151 -7.38 19.47 1.71
C GLU A 151 -7.56 18.04 2.22
N LEU A 152 -6.47 17.29 2.38
CA LEU A 152 -6.51 15.95 3.01
C LEU A 152 -6.97 16.01 4.47
N GLN A 153 -6.50 16.99 5.26
CA GLN A 153 -6.98 17.20 6.63
C GLN A 153 -8.49 17.50 6.65
N VAL A 154 -8.95 18.42 5.80
CA VAL A 154 -10.38 18.76 5.69
C VAL A 154 -11.19 17.53 5.28
N LEU A 155 -10.73 16.75 4.30
CA LEU A 155 -11.40 15.56 3.82
C LEU A 155 -11.48 14.46 4.90
N LYS A 156 -10.45 14.32 5.74
CA LYS A 156 -10.47 13.42 6.90
C LYS A 156 -11.56 13.80 7.89
N GLU A 157 -11.68 15.08 8.21
CA GLU A 157 -12.72 15.58 9.11
C GLU A 157 -14.14 15.48 8.48
N MET A 158 -14.22 15.61 7.15
CA MET A 158 -15.48 15.34 6.42
C MET A 158 -15.88 13.87 6.54
N ALA A 159 -14.94 12.94 6.45
CA ALA A 159 -15.18 11.50 6.62
C ALA A 159 -15.59 11.15 8.05
N ALA A 160 -15.13 11.90 9.05
CA ALA A 160 -15.61 11.81 10.45
C ALA A 160 -17.00 12.41 10.67
N GLY A 161 -17.68 12.90 9.62
CA GLY A 161 -19.03 13.45 9.68
C GLY A 161 -19.14 14.88 10.23
N LYS A 162 -18.03 15.57 10.47
CA LYS A 162 -18.03 16.93 11.05
C LYS A 162 -18.57 17.98 10.05
N ARG A 163 -19.31 18.97 10.56
CA ARG A 163 -19.78 20.12 9.78
C ARG A 163 -18.66 21.14 9.58
N ASN A 164 -18.77 22.05 8.60
CA ASN A 164 -17.70 23.01 8.28
C ASN A 164 -17.28 23.87 9.48
N LYS A 165 -18.22 24.26 10.35
CA LYS A 165 -17.91 25.01 11.58
C LYS A 165 -17.06 24.18 12.55
N GLU A 166 -17.35 22.90 12.69
CA GLU A 166 -16.60 21.95 13.56
C GLU A 166 -15.22 21.69 12.99
N ILE A 167 -15.12 21.49 11.68
CA ILE A 167 -13.84 21.35 10.95
C ILE A 167 -12.98 22.60 11.13
N GLY A 168 -13.60 23.81 11.02
CA GLY A 168 -12.92 25.06 11.22
C GLY A 168 -12.34 25.20 12.62
N ALA A 169 -13.11 24.82 13.64
CA ALA A 169 -12.64 24.82 15.04
C ALA A 169 -11.49 23.83 15.25
N GLU A 170 -11.62 22.58 14.75
CA GLU A 170 -10.60 21.53 14.87
C GLU A 170 -9.27 21.93 14.21
N LEU A 171 -9.37 22.45 13.01
CA LEU A 171 -8.20 22.81 12.20
C LEU A 171 -7.71 24.26 12.42
N SER A 172 -8.33 25.00 13.35
CA SER A 172 -8.02 26.41 13.66
C SER A 172 -8.05 27.34 12.44
N ILE A 173 -9.09 27.21 11.60
CA ILE A 173 -9.34 28.07 10.42
C ILE A 173 -10.80 28.56 10.39
N ALA A 174 -11.04 29.64 9.64
CA ALA A 174 -12.38 30.18 9.47
C ALA A 174 -13.29 29.18 8.70
N GLU A 175 -14.59 29.18 9.02
CA GLU A 175 -15.57 28.33 8.33
C GLU A 175 -15.59 28.56 6.82
N ASP A 176 -15.42 29.81 6.37
CA ASP A 176 -15.38 30.15 4.92
C ASP A 176 -14.12 29.57 4.25
N THR A 177 -13.00 29.47 4.96
CA THR A 177 -11.80 28.78 4.48
C THR A 177 -12.07 27.27 4.33
N VAL A 178 -12.81 26.66 5.26
CA VAL A 178 -13.24 25.25 5.11
C VAL A 178 -14.12 25.08 3.88
N LYS A 179 -15.11 25.97 3.65
CA LYS A 179 -15.97 25.92 2.47
C LYS A 179 -15.15 25.99 1.17
N MET A 180 -14.11 26.85 1.13
CA MET A 180 -13.21 26.92 0.00
C MET A 180 -12.44 25.60 -0.21
N HIS A 181 -11.90 25.00 0.84
CA HIS A 181 -11.22 23.69 0.73
C HIS A 181 -12.17 22.59 0.29
N VAL A 182 -13.40 22.56 0.81
CA VAL A 182 -14.42 21.59 0.37
C VAL A 182 -14.69 21.74 -1.12
N LYS A 183 -14.89 22.96 -1.61
CA LYS A 183 -15.09 23.22 -3.05
C LYS A 183 -13.91 22.68 -3.88
N ASN A 184 -12.67 23.02 -3.51
CA ASN A 184 -11.48 22.54 -4.20
C ASN A 184 -11.36 21.01 -4.19
N ILE A 185 -11.73 20.37 -3.07
CA ILE A 185 -11.76 18.90 -2.96
C ILE A 185 -12.75 18.31 -3.96
N LEU A 186 -13.98 18.87 -4.03
CA LEU A 186 -15.00 18.39 -4.97
C LEU A 186 -14.52 18.53 -6.43
N GLU A 187 -13.94 19.67 -6.79
CA GLU A 187 -13.39 19.94 -8.12
C GLU A 187 -12.26 18.95 -8.47
N LYS A 188 -11.28 18.74 -7.57
CA LYS A 188 -10.13 17.85 -7.80
C LYS A 188 -10.53 16.37 -7.86
N LEU A 189 -11.52 15.95 -7.07
CA LEU A 189 -12.05 14.60 -7.11
C LEU A 189 -13.10 14.40 -8.20
N GLN A 190 -13.53 15.45 -8.89
CA GLN A 190 -14.56 15.46 -9.94
C GLN A 190 -15.90 14.87 -9.44
N VAL A 191 -16.34 15.31 -8.27
CA VAL A 191 -17.56 14.86 -7.61
C VAL A 191 -18.48 16.03 -7.27
N ASN A 192 -19.76 15.76 -7.03
CA ASN A 192 -20.78 16.80 -6.90
C ASN A 192 -21.08 17.19 -5.44
N ASP A 193 -20.85 16.28 -4.49
CA ASP A 193 -21.16 16.50 -3.08
C ASP A 193 -20.11 15.88 -2.13
N ARG A 194 -20.23 16.25 -0.85
CA ARG A 194 -19.29 15.80 0.19
C ARG A 194 -19.34 14.29 0.46
N THR A 195 -20.50 13.67 0.30
CA THR A 195 -20.67 12.23 0.55
C THR A 195 -19.98 11.44 -0.56
N GLU A 196 -20.17 11.89 -1.80
CA GLU A 196 -19.48 11.34 -2.96
C GLU A 196 -17.96 11.53 -2.83
N ALA A 197 -17.49 12.70 -2.35
CA ALA A 197 -16.07 12.97 -2.13
C ALA A 197 -15.44 11.98 -1.14
N VAL A 198 -16.10 11.74 -0.01
CA VAL A 198 -15.62 10.76 0.99
C VAL A 198 -15.62 9.35 0.41
N THR A 199 -16.69 8.97 -0.30
CA THR A 199 -16.81 7.63 -0.90
C THR A 199 -15.73 7.39 -1.96
N VAL A 200 -15.49 8.36 -2.83
CA VAL A 200 -14.43 8.30 -3.85
C VAL A 200 -13.05 8.25 -3.19
N ALA A 201 -12.82 9.07 -2.16
CA ALA A 201 -11.55 9.10 -1.46
C ALA A 201 -11.21 7.76 -0.78
N LEU A 202 -12.20 7.10 -0.17
CA LEU A 202 -12.03 5.77 0.41
C LEU A 202 -11.75 4.71 -0.68
N ARG A 203 -12.54 4.72 -1.76
CA ARG A 203 -12.36 3.77 -2.87
C ARG A 203 -11.01 3.92 -3.56
N ARG A 204 -10.53 5.15 -3.72
CA ARG A 204 -9.22 5.46 -4.31
C ARG A 204 -8.05 5.27 -3.35
N GLY A 205 -8.31 4.94 -2.09
CA GLY A 205 -7.27 4.82 -1.06
C GLY A 205 -6.63 6.16 -0.68
N ILE A 206 -7.26 7.30 -1.03
CA ILE A 206 -6.81 8.64 -0.60
C ILE A 206 -6.98 8.79 0.91
N LEU A 207 -8.10 8.24 1.44
CA LEU A 207 -8.38 8.12 2.86
C LEU A 207 -8.53 6.67 3.26
N HIS A 208 -8.25 6.39 4.53
CA HIS A 208 -8.58 5.16 5.21
C HIS A 208 -9.37 5.50 6.48
N LEU A 209 -10.38 4.70 6.80
CA LEU A 209 -11.07 4.73 8.09
C LEU A 209 -10.34 3.72 9.00
N ASP A 210 -9.97 4.19 10.18
CA ASP A 210 -9.38 3.38 11.25
C ASP A 210 -10.46 2.51 11.89
#